data_5670329fc339116b2eafe347c1fae639
#
_entry.id   5670329fc339116b2eafe347c1fae639
#
_cell.length_a   1.000
_cell.length_b   1.000
_cell.length_c   1.000
_cell.angle_alpha   90.00
_cell.angle_beta   90.00
_cell.angle_gamma   90.00
#
_symmetry.space_group_name_H-M   'P 1'
#
loop_
_entity.id
_entity.type
_entity.pdbx_description
1 polymer ?
#
loop_
_entity_poly.entity_id
_entity_poly.type
_entity_poly.pdbx_seq_one_letter_code
_entity_poly.pdbx_strand_id
1 'polypeptide(L)' 'MRQPHVDDTVRLVCDLPDLSLHRGQVGVVRSTWCEPLTAYEVEFHLGLDHETRALVMAEQLQVEESVPTELAEA' A
#
# COMPACT_ATOMS: atom_id res chain seq x y z
N MET A 1 -8.39 4.45 12.03
CA MET A 1 -7.73 3.87 10.84
C MET A 1 -7.09 2.56 11.21
N ARG A 2 -7.34 1.52 10.45
CA ARG A 2 -6.68 0.26 10.78
C ARG A 2 -5.32 0.17 10.10
N GLN A 3 -4.45 -0.61 10.71
CA GLN A 3 -3.13 -0.82 10.15
C GLN A 3 -3.18 -1.81 9.00
N PRO A 4 -2.29 -1.65 8.01
CA PRO A 4 -2.24 -2.59 6.90
C PRO A 4 -1.85 -4.00 7.36
N HIS A 5 -2.36 -4.97 6.65
CA HIS A 5 -1.97 -6.37 6.82
C HIS A 5 -1.48 -6.92 5.49
N VAL A 6 -0.82 -8.07 5.57
CA VAL A 6 -0.35 -8.74 4.35
C VAL A 6 -1.55 -9.00 3.45
N ASP A 7 -1.36 -8.75 2.16
CA ASP A 7 -2.35 -8.87 1.10
C ASP A 7 -3.36 -7.74 1.03
N ASP A 8 -3.25 -6.76 1.93
CA ASP A 8 -4.10 -5.58 1.81
C ASP A 8 -3.67 -4.72 0.63
N THR A 9 -4.65 -4.13 -0.01
CA THR A 9 -4.39 -3.10 -1.02
C THR A 9 -4.25 -1.78 -0.30
N VAL A 10 -3.19 -1.05 -0.61
CA VAL A 10 -2.89 0.22 0.03
C VAL A 10 -2.60 1.29 -1.00
N ARG A 11 -2.76 2.54 -0.60
CA ARG A 11 -2.53 3.69 -1.45
C ARG A 11 -1.57 4.63 -0.75
N LEU A 12 -0.62 5.18 -1.50
CA LEU A 12 0.28 6.19 -0.95
C LEU A 12 -0.47 7.49 -0.69
N VAL A 13 -0.24 8.07 0.49
CA VAL A 13 -0.83 9.35 0.83
C VAL A 13 0.14 10.50 0.67
N CYS A 14 1.36 10.21 0.23
CA CYS A 14 2.38 11.23 -0.01
C CYS A 14 3.31 10.75 -1.11
N ASP A 15 4.08 11.68 -1.65
CA ASP A 15 5.09 11.33 -2.65
C ASP A 15 6.31 10.72 -1.98
N LEU A 16 6.92 9.77 -2.66
CA LEU A 16 8.19 9.17 -2.23
C LEU A 16 9.17 9.35 -3.39
N PRO A 17 9.71 10.55 -3.54
CA PRO A 17 10.55 10.86 -4.72
C PRO A 17 11.81 10.02 -4.83
N ASP A 18 12.39 9.64 -3.70
CA ASP A 18 13.59 8.80 -3.73
C ASP A 18 13.32 7.43 -4.33
N LEU A 19 12.06 7.02 -4.34
CA LEU A 19 11.67 5.73 -4.88
C LEU A 19 10.91 5.88 -6.20
N SER A 20 10.79 7.10 -6.68
CA SER A 20 10.03 7.40 -7.89
C SER A 20 8.56 6.99 -7.76
N LEU A 21 8.04 7.09 -6.56
CA LEU A 21 6.64 6.77 -6.29
C LEU A 21 5.89 8.06 -5.97
N HIS A 22 4.62 8.08 -6.31
CA HIS A 22 3.81 9.28 -6.20
C HIS A 22 2.57 9.03 -5.38
N ARG A 23 2.12 10.09 -4.72
CA ARG A 23 0.86 10.07 -4.00
C ARG A 23 -0.24 9.52 -4.89
N GLY A 24 -1.04 8.63 -4.32
CA GLY A 24 -2.17 8.04 -5.04
C GLY A 24 -1.87 6.71 -5.69
N GLN A 25 -0.60 6.33 -5.77
CA GLN A 25 -0.28 5.03 -6.34
C GLN A 25 -0.71 3.92 -5.41
N VAL A 26 -1.18 2.83 -5.99
CA VAL A 26 -1.77 1.72 -5.27
C VAL A 26 -0.82 0.52 -5.35
N GLY A 27 -0.70 -0.19 -4.25
CA GLY A 27 0.11 -1.40 -4.19
C GLY A 27 -0.51 -2.41 -3.26
N VAL A 28 0.16 -3.54 -3.11
CA VAL A 28 -0.29 -4.61 -2.23
C VAL A 28 0.80 -4.90 -1.21
N VAL A 29 0.40 -5.03 0.05
CA VAL A 29 1.34 -5.35 1.12
C VAL A 29 1.75 -6.81 0.98
N ARG A 30 3.06 -7.05 0.91
CA ARG A 30 3.60 -8.40 0.78
C ARG A 30 4.19 -8.93 2.07
N SER A 31 4.71 -8.04 2.91
CA SER A 31 5.19 -8.47 4.22
C SER A 31 5.20 -7.28 5.17
N THR A 32 5.31 -7.59 6.45
CA THR A 32 5.38 -6.57 7.49
C THR A 32 6.67 -6.75 8.27
N TRP A 33 7.26 -5.62 8.66
CA TRP A 33 8.48 -5.59 9.44
C TRP A 33 8.19 -4.79 10.70
N CYS A 34 8.47 -5.36 11.85
CA CYS A 34 8.10 -4.73 13.11
C CYS A 34 9.29 -4.20 13.91
N GLU A 35 10.49 -4.43 13.45
CA GLU A 35 11.68 -3.97 14.15
C GLU A 35 12.72 -3.47 13.17
N PRO A 36 13.43 -2.41 13.49
CA PRO A 36 13.26 -1.56 14.66
C PRO A 36 12.02 -0.69 14.60
N LEU A 37 11.46 -0.47 13.41
CA LEU A 37 10.25 0.31 13.20
C LEU A 37 9.28 -0.53 12.40
N THR A 38 8.00 -0.25 12.59
CA THR A 38 6.97 -0.92 11.79
C THR A 38 7.01 -0.37 10.37
N ALA A 39 7.24 -1.25 9.42
CA ALA A 39 7.26 -0.90 8.01
C ALA A 39 6.58 -2.00 7.23
N TYR A 40 6.15 -1.66 6.03
CA TYR A 40 5.44 -2.60 5.17
C TYR A 40 6.16 -2.70 3.85
N GLU A 41 6.39 -3.93 3.42
CA GLU A 41 6.93 -4.16 2.09
C GLU A 41 5.75 -4.15 1.13
N VAL A 42 5.69 -3.15 0.28
CA VAL A 42 4.56 -2.96 -0.62
C VAL A 42 5.04 -3.12 -2.05
N GLU A 43 4.30 -3.90 -2.80
CA GLU A 43 4.60 -4.12 -4.21
C GLU A 43 3.68 -3.22 -5.04
N PHE A 44 4.31 -2.32 -5.80
CA PHE A 44 3.59 -1.42 -6.68
C PHE A 44 3.75 -1.86 -8.12
N HIS A 45 2.67 -1.85 -8.86
CA HIS A 45 2.69 -2.15 -10.29
C HIS A 45 2.72 -0.85 -11.06
N LEU A 46 3.85 -0.56 -11.69
CA LEU A 46 4.07 0.71 -12.37
C LEU A 46 3.85 0.64 -13.86
N GLY A 47 3.47 -0.52 -14.36
CA GLY A 47 3.24 -0.71 -15.78
C GLY A 47 2.97 -2.18 -16.05
N LEU A 48 2.86 -2.53 -17.32
CA LEU A 48 2.49 -3.89 -17.68
C LEU A 48 3.47 -4.94 -17.16
N ASP A 49 4.77 -4.63 -17.22
CA ASP A 49 5.78 -5.58 -16.80
C ASP A 49 6.72 -4.97 -15.77
N HIS A 50 6.28 -3.92 -15.09
CA HIS A 50 7.14 -3.22 -14.18
C HIS A 50 6.56 -3.23 -12.77
N GLU A 51 7.28 -3.85 -11.85
CA GLU A 51 6.89 -3.91 -10.46
C GLU A 51 8.02 -3.36 -9.61
N THR A 52 7.65 -2.66 -8.55
CA THR A 52 8.61 -2.11 -7.61
C THR A 52 8.17 -2.45 -6.20
N ARG A 53 9.10 -2.94 -5.39
CA ARG A 53 8.83 -3.17 -3.97
C ARG A 53 9.56 -2.12 -3.16
N ALA A 54 8.86 -1.60 -2.16
CA ALA A 54 9.44 -0.57 -1.32
C ALA A 54 8.98 -0.78 0.11
N LEU A 55 9.83 -0.39 1.06
CA LEU A 55 9.45 -0.37 2.46
C LEU A 55 8.82 0.98 2.75
N VAL A 56 7.59 0.94 3.23
CA VAL A 56 6.79 2.14 3.43
C VAL A 56 6.24 2.12 4.84
N MET A 57 6.23 3.27 5.48
CA MET A 57 5.72 3.39 6.84
C MET A 57 4.21 3.49 6.85
N ALA A 58 3.62 3.12 7.99
CA ALA A 58 2.16 3.12 8.12
C ALA A 58 1.55 4.48 7.82
N GLU A 59 2.18 5.56 8.30
CA GLU A 59 1.63 6.89 8.10
C GLU A 59 1.69 7.36 6.66
N GLN A 60 2.40 6.64 5.81
CA GLN A 60 2.48 6.97 4.40
C GLN A 60 1.47 6.21 3.56
N LEU A 61 0.70 5.33 4.19
CA LEU A 61 -0.23 4.45 3.51
C LEU A 61 -1.64 4.62 4.03
N GLN A 62 -2.59 4.36 3.15
CA GLN A 62 -3.99 4.26 3.50
C GLN A 62 -4.48 2.93 2.98
N VAL A 63 -5.09 2.14 3.86
CA VAL A 63 -5.66 0.87 3.43
C VAL A 63 -6.89 1.15 2.58
N GLU A 64 -6.90 0.54 1.39
CA GLU A 64 -8.05 0.64 0.51
C GLU A 64 -9.02 -0.46 0.87
N GLU A 65 -10.09 -0.09 1.53
CA GLU A 65 -11.11 -1.05 1.88
C GLU A 65 -12.16 -1.02 0.81
N SER A 66 -12.20 -2.09 0.03
CA SER A 66 -13.22 -2.18 -0.98
C SER A 66 -14.56 -2.35 -0.28
N VAL A 67 -15.52 -1.54 -0.69
CA VAL A 67 -16.89 -1.72 -0.21
C VAL A 67 -17.41 -2.97 -0.89
N PRO A 68 -17.85 -3.96 -0.11
CA PRO A 68 -18.40 -5.16 -0.73
C PRO A 68 -19.54 -4.80 -1.67
N THR A 69 -19.55 -5.44 -2.81
CA THR A 69 -20.54 -5.15 -3.83
C THR A 69 -21.96 -5.34 -3.30
N GLU A 70 -22.12 -6.35 -2.50
CA GLU A 70 -23.43 -6.64 -1.93
C GLU A 70 -23.92 -5.53 -1.03
N LEU A 71 -23.01 -4.82 -0.39
CA LEU A 71 -23.43 -3.67 0.43
C LEU A 71 -23.84 -2.51 -0.45
N ALA A 72 -23.18 -2.36 -1.59
CA ALA A 72 -23.54 -1.29 -2.49
C ALA A 72 -24.90 -1.50 -3.10
N GLU A 73 -25.33 -2.73 -3.18
CA GLU A 73 -26.60 -3.08 -3.77
C GLU A 73 -27.74 -3.11 -2.78
N ALA A 74 -27.41 -3.17 -1.53
CA ALA A 74 -28.44 -3.33 -0.49
C ALA A 74 -29.27 -2.07 -0.32
#